data_eace13327b74a9a7c6929d3b2afe8ece
#
_entry.id   eace13327b74a9a7c6929d3b2afe8ece
#
_cell.length_a   1.000
_cell.length_b   1.000
_cell.length_c   1.000
_cell.angle_alpha   90.00
_cell.angle_beta   90.00
_cell.angle_gamma   90.00
#
_symmetry.space_group_name_H-M   'P 1'
#
loop_
_entity.id
_entity.type
_entity.pdbx_description
1 polymer ?
#
loop_
_entity_poly.entity_id
_entity_poly.type
_entity_poly.pdbx_seq_one_letter_code
_entity_poly.pdbx_strand_id
1 'polypeptide(L)'
;MLINILFYFLTLSLTGTVVSAHEVSEKPEIVLTNLDQAVAVGGVILSKDKSLNLAVSYLTQLQLNQLSKLNHSLGKCAGFETLAANEINQPGILLEKLKVTDLKINKVGLSRTSILEFNDDYQRIANLTDPVQLQNTVKWISSYPNRYNKAPSPNQHVVDLQTKLNEWMVGAKWKFDVNLITHQSTNQKTVRLTIPGKTKPNEVIVLGGHYDSVNQGFFGNKDKAPGADDNASGSANLIEALKALKSAEQPQRTLEFYWYAGEESGLLGSAEIAKEAKAKNKNVIAVLQLDMTLFPGSGEQVVGLVTDYTSPWLRDILTSINNTYVKARLVDDECGYGCSDHASWHRQGYHAVTPFEAVTSTMNRNIHSEKDVIDTSLSFQHSNSFTKYAVLFALVLGNSDLRPPVF
;
A
#
# COMPACT_ATOMS: atom_id res chain seq x y z
N MET A 1 -35.79 -60.20 59.39
CA MET A 1 -34.33 -59.98 59.32
C MET A 1 -34.10 -59.09 58.03
N LEU A 2 -34.20 -57.78 58.21
CA LEU A 2 -34.05 -56.85 57.15
C LEU A 2 -32.63 -56.31 57.12
N ILE A 3 -32.00 -56.39 55.95
CA ILE A 3 -30.67 -55.87 55.71
C ILE A 3 -30.85 -54.54 55.02
N ASN A 4 -30.51 -53.41 55.69
CA ASN A 4 -30.46 -52.10 55.13
C ASN A 4 -29.12 -51.91 54.35
N ILE A 5 -29.20 -51.68 53.05
CA ILE A 5 -28.06 -51.31 52.24
C ILE A 5 -28.09 -49.78 52.08
N LEU A 6 -27.10 -49.10 52.65
CA LEU A 6 -26.92 -47.66 52.58
C LEU A 6 -26.19 -47.31 51.30
N PHE A 7 -26.83 -46.61 50.38
CA PHE A 7 -26.18 -46.05 49.20
C PHE A 7 -25.61 -44.67 49.55
N TYR A 8 -24.29 -44.55 49.52
CA TYR A 8 -23.62 -43.25 49.52
C TYR A 8 -23.65 -42.65 48.12
N PHE A 9 -24.38 -41.53 47.93
CA PHE A 9 -24.24 -40.71 46.76
C PHE A 9 -23.07 -39.75 46.94
N LEU A 10 -22.00 -39.97 46.16
CA LEU A 10 -20.89 -39.03 46.04
C LEU A 10 -21.29 -37.97 45.01
N THR A 11 -21.65 -36.77 45.47
CA THR A 11 -21.89 -35.62 44.58
C THR A 11 -20.51 -35.02 44.27
N LEU A 12 -19.97 -35.32 43.09
CA LEU A 12 -18.88 -34.51 42.50
C LEU A 12 -19.48 -33.18 42.01
N SER A 13 -19.19 -32.11 42.73
CA SER A 13 -19.42 -30.74 42.22
C SER A 13 -18.29 -30.42 41.22
N LEU A 14 -18.59 -30.55 39.94
CA LEU A 14 -17.78 -29.97 38.87
C LEU A 14 -18.07 -28.43 38.87
N THR A 15 -17.21 -27.67 39.52
CA THR A 15 -17.12 -26.25 39.28
C THR A 15 -16.43 -26.06 37.92
N GLY A 16 -17.19 -26.21 36.85
CA GLY A 16 -16.79 -25.76 35.53
C GLY A 16 -16.76 -24.24 35.52
N THR A 17 -15.57 -23.66 35.53
CA THR A 17 -15.38 -22.28 35.13
C THR A 17 -15.85 -22.21 33.66
N VAL A 18 -17.05 -21.65 33.47
CA VAL A 18 -17.52 -21.22 32.15
C VAL A 18 -16.61 -20.06 31.77
N VAL A 19 -15.57 -20.36 31.00
CA VAL A 19 -14.85 -19.34 30.24
C VAL A 19 -15.88 -18.83 29.24
N SER A 20 -16.47 -17.68 29.57
CA SER A 20 -17.25 -16.92 28.62
C SER A 20 -16.30 -16.55 27.49
N ALA A 21 -16.35 -17.32 26.40
CA ALA A 21 -15.87 -16.85 25.12
C ALA A 21 -16.72 -15.62 24.81
N HIS A 22 -16.18 -14.44 25.03
CA HIS A 22 -16.68 -13.25 24.37
C HIS A 22 -16.49 -13.52 22.87
N GLU A 23 -17.52 -14.06 22.22
CA GLU A 23 -17.73 -13.86 20.80
C GLU A 23 -17.85 -12.35 20.63
N VAL A 24 -16.75 -11.71 20.32
CA VAL A 24 -16.78 -10.40 19.69
C VAL A 24 -17.45 -10.67 18.33
N SER A 25 -18.75 -10.46 18.26
CA SER A 25 -19.47 -10.40 17.01
C SER A 25 -18.96 -9.15 16.29
N GLU A 26 -17.81 -9.30 15.64
CA GLU A 26 -17.30 -8.28 14.75
C GLU A 26 -18.32 -8.13 13.62
N LYS A 27 -18.86 -6.92 13.49
CA LYS A 27 -19.82 -6.62 12.43
C LYS A 27 -19.16 -6.94 11.10
N PRO A 28 -19.89 -7.62 10.18
CA PRO A 28 -19.34 -7.88 8.86
C PRO A 28 -18.99 -6.56 8.17
N GLU A 29 -17.85 -6.54 7.51
CA GLU A 29 -17.38 -5.40 6.72
C GLU A 29 -17.96 -5.48 5.31
N ILE A 30 -18.18 -4.32 4.69
CA ILE A 30 -18.55 -4.26 3.27
C ILE A 30 -17.30 -3.97 2.49
N VAL A 31 -17.03 -4.84 1.55
CA VAL A 31 -15.78 -4.78 0.79
C VAL A 31 -16.04 -4.86 -0.71
N LEU A 32 -15.13 -4.25 -1.46
CA LEU A 32 -14.95 -4.47 -2.88
C LEU A 32 -13.83 -5.50 -3.06
N THR A 33 -14.12 -6.58 -3.77
CA THR A 33 -13.15 -7.65 -4.05
C THR A 33 -13.50 -8.36 -5.35
N ASN A 34 -12.68 -9.32 -5.79
CA ASN A 34 -12.98 -10.13 -6.96
C ASN A 34 -14.21 -11.00 -6.71
N LEU A 35 -15.08 -11.10 -7.71
CA LEU A 35 -16.35 -11.82 -7.61
C LEU A 35 -16.14 -13.32 -7.31
N ASP A 36 -15.24 -13.97 -8.02
CA ASP A 36 -14.91 -15.39 -7.83
C ASP A 36 -14.36 -15.67 -6.41
N GLN A 37 -13.58 -14.76 -5.89
CA GLN A 37 -12.99 -14.85 -4.55
C GLN A 37 -14.03 -14.60 -3.45
N ALA A 38 -14.91 -13.59 -3.62
CA ALA A 38 -16.02 -13.37 -2.71
C ALA A 38 -16.94 -14.60 -2.62
N VAL A 39 -17.20 -15.24 -3.76
CA VAL A 39 -17.96 -16.49 -3.82
C VAL A 39 -17.22 -17.63 -3.13
N ALA A 40 -15.92 -17.78 -3.35
CA ALA A 40 -15.11 -18.85 -2.78
C ALA A 40 -15.06 -18.83 -1.25
N VAL A 41 -15.12 -17.65 -0.62
CA VAL A 41 -15.16 -17.51 0.85
C VAL A 41 -16.60 -17.45 1.41
N GLY A 42 -17.61 -17.65 0.57
CA GLY A 42 -19.02 -17.63 1.00
C GLY A 42 -19.55 -16.26 1.38
N GLY A 43 -19.04 -15.21 0.77
CA GLY A 43 -19.46 -13.83 0.99
C GLY A 43 -20.88 -13.57 0.50
N VAL A 44 -21.61 -12.65 1.16
CA VAL A 44 -22.91 -12.19 0.71
C VAL A 44 -22.73 -11.11 -0.34
N ILE A 45 -23.05 -11.42 -1.59
CA ILE A 45 -22.88 -10.52 -2.72
C ILE A 45 -24.01 -9.48 -2.73
N LEU A 46 -23.68 -8.20 -2.58
CA LEU A 46 -24.61 -7.08 -2.65
C LEU A 46 -24.79 -6.57 -4.09
N SER A 47 -23.71 -6.55 -4.85
CA SER A 47 -23.69 -6.20 -6.26
C SER A 47 -22.46 -6.82 -6.93
N LYS A 48 -22.52 -7.03 -8.25
CA LYS A 48 -21.43 -7.62 -9.03
C LYS A 48 -21.37 -7.07 -10.44
N ASP A 49 -20.17 -6.97 -10.98
CA ASP A 49 -19.90 -6.81 -12.42
C ASP A 49 -19.03 -7.98 -12.89
N LYS A 50 -19.60 -8.82 -13.78
CA LYS A 50 -18.89 -9.99 -14.30
C LYS A 50 -17.80 -9.62 -15.29
N SER A 51 -17.91 -8.48 -15.98
CA SER A 51 -16.93 -8.04 -16.98
C SER A 51 -15.65 -7.54 -16.34
N LEU A 52 -15.75 -7.02 -15.12
CA LEU A 52 -14.61 -6.57 -14.31
C LEU A 52 -14.16 -7.64 -13.28
N ASN A 53 -14.88 -8.76 -13.17
CA ASN A 53 -14.73 -9.74 -12.09
C ASN A 53 -14.75 -9.09 -10.69
N LEU A 54 -15.63 -8.09 -10.47
CA LEU A 54 -15.75 -7.36 -9.20
C LEU A 54 -17.07 -7.63 -8.51
N ALA A 55 -17.04 -7.62 -7.17
CA ALA A 55 -18.20 -7.69 -6.31
C ALA A 55 -18.10 -6.74 -5.12
N VAL A 56 -19.22 -6.13 -4.75
CA VAL A 56 -19.42 -5.52 -3.44
C VAL A 56 -20.07 -6.59 -2.56
N SER A 57 -19.46 -6.91 -1.43
CA SER A 57 -19.86 -8.06 -0.60
C SER A 57 -19.80 -7.74 0.88
N TYR A 58 -20.68 -8.37 1.67
CA TYR A 58 -20.50 -8.46 3.12
C TYR A 58 -19.60 -9.64 3.44
N LEU A 59 -18.51 -9.40 4.17
CA LEU A 59 -17.60 -10.42 4.68
C LEU A 59 -17.39 -10.26 6.18
N THR A 60 -17.48 -11.35 6.92
CA THR A 60 -17.06 -11.41 8.32
C THR A 60 -15.54 -11.39 8.43
N GLN A 61 -15.00 -11.07 9.60
CA GLN A 61 -13.54 -11.10 9.81
C GLN A 61 -12.92 -12.48 9.50
N LEU A 62 -13.66 -13.56 9.77
CA LEU A 62 -13.23 -14.91 9.40
C LEU A 62 -13.11 -15.05 7.87
N GLN A 63 -14.11 -14.57 7.12
CA GLN A 63 -14.11 -14.61 5.66
C GLN A 63 -13.03 -13.69 5.06
N LEU A 64 -12.76 -12.52 5.65
CA LEU A 64 -11.65 -11.64 5.26
C LEU A 64 -10.30 -12.35 5.44
N ASN A 65 -10.10 -13.03 6.58
CA ASN A 65 -8.91 -13.82 6.81
C ASN A 65 -8.79 -15.01 5.83
N GLN A 66 -9.90 -15.63 5.45
CA GLN A 66 -9.93 -16.70 4.44
C GLN A 66 -9.62 -16.15 3.05
N LEU A 67 -10.16 -14.99 2.71
CA LEU A 67 -9.91 -14.29 1.45
C LEU A 67 -8.44 -13.94 1.29
N SER A 68 -7.84 -13.35 2.31
CA SER A 68 -6.41 -13.05 2.32
C SER A 68 -5.54 -14.30 2.15
N LYS A 69 -5.86 -15.41 2.85
CA LYS A 69 -5.15 -16.68 2.67
C LYS A 69 -5.30 -17.26 1.27
N LEU A 70 -6.52 -17.21 0.71
CA LEU A 70 -6.78 -17.63 -0.66
C LEU A 70 -5.92 -16.82 -1.63
N ASN A 71 -5.88 -15.52 -1.48
CA ASN A 71 -5.08 -14.64 -2.31
C ASN A 71 -3.59 -14.95 -2.21
N HIS A 72 -3.07 -15.15 -1.00
CA HIS A 72 -1.67 -15.58 -0.80
C HIS A 72 -1.36 -16.92 -1.49
N SER A 73 -2.27 -17.89 -1.42
CA SER A 73 -2.06 -19.17 -2.09
C SER A 73 -2.02 -19.03 -3.62
N LEU A 74 -2.68 -17.98 -4.15
CA LEU A 74 -2.70 -17.62 -5.56
C LEU A 74 -1.58 -16.63 -5.95
N GLY A 75 -0.74 -16.23 -4.98
CA GLY A 75 0.31 -15.26 -5.20
C GLY A 75 -0.18 -13.82 -5.27
N LYS A 76 -1.20 -13.49 -4.48
CA LYS A 76 -1.80 -12.17 -4.42
C LYS A 76 -1.70 -11.63 -3.00
N CYS A 77 -1.51 -10.33 -2.83
CA CYS A 77 -1.54 -9.65 -1.55
C CYS A 77 -2.97 -9.21 -1.20
N ALA A 78 -3.32 -9.03 0.07
CA ALA A 78 -4.63 -8.56 0.60
C ALA A 78 -5.89 -9.06 -0.14
N GLY A 79 -6.34 -8.35 -1.15
CA GLY A 79 -7.39 -8.79 -2.08
C GLY A 79 -8.76 -8.18 -1.87
N PHE A 80 -8.89 -7.17 -1.03
CA PHE A 80 -10.13 -6.43 -0.83
C PHE A 80 -9.87 -4.98 -0.46
N GLU A 81 -10.88 -4.15 -0.66
CA GLU A 81 -10.95 -2.79 -0.15
C GLU A 81 -12.17 -2.63 0.71
N THR A 82 -11.99 -2.09 1.91
CA THR A 82 -13.11 -1.77 2.81
C THR A 82 -13.83 -0.52 2.33
N LEU A 83 -15.15 -0.63 2.17
CA LEU A 83 -16.00 0.45 1.70
C LEU A 83 -16.62 1.23 2.85
N ALA A 84 -16.64 2.55 2.75
CA ALA A 84 -17.31 3.40 3.72
C ALA A 84 -18.84 3.27 3.64
N ALA A 85 -19.54 3.45 4.76
CA ALA A 85 -21.00 3.29 4.86
C ALA A 85 -21.79 4.11 3.82
N ASN A 86 -21.27 5.27 3.40
CA ASN A 86 -21.92 6.12 2.40
C ASN A 86 -21.74 5.63 0.94
N GLU A 87 -20.81 4.71 0.69
CA GLU A 87 -20.61 4.06 -0.63
C GLU A 87 -21.54 2.87 -0.84
N ILE A 88 -22.13 2.39 0.25
CA ILE A 88 -22.94 1.17 0.34
C ILE A 88 -24.37 1.37 -0.12
N ASN A 89 -24.92 2.57 -0.01
CA ASN A 89 -26.34 2.84 -0.28
C ASN A 89 -26.76 2.45 -1.70
N GLN A 90 -25.83 2.39 -2.64
CA GLN A 90 -26.07 2.00 -4.04
C GLN A 90 -24.88 1.22 -4.63
N PRO A 91 -24.67 -0.05 -4.23
CA PRO A 91 -23.48 -0.83 -4.65
C PRO A 91 -23.34 -0.98 -6.17
N GLY A 92 -24.45 -1.06 -6.90
CA GLY A 92 -24.43 -1.15 -8.37
C GLY A 92 -23.94 0.14 -9.05
N ILE A 93 -24.27 1.30 -8.47
CA ILE A 93 -23.77 2.60 -8.99
C ILE A 93 -22.26 2.72 -8.73
N LEU A 94 -21.76 2.20 -7.61
CA LEU A 94 -20.32 2.18 -7.34
C LEU A 94 -19.59 1.40 -8.44
N LEU A 95 -20.01 0.17 -8.76
CA LEU A 95 -19.38 -0.65 -9.79
C LEU A 95 -19.43 0.01 -11.17
N GLU A 96 -20.53 0.64 -11.53
CA GLU A 96 -20.65 1.38 -12.80
C GLU A 96 -19.71 2.60 -12.84
N LYS A 97 -19.59 3.36 -11.75
CA LYS A 97 -18.63 4.47 -11.64
C LYS A 97 -17.19 3.99 -11.79
N LEU A 98 -16.82 2.87 -11.14
CA LEU A 98 -15.48 2.28 -11.26
C LEU A 98 -15.18 1.91 -12.70
N LYS A 99 -16.12 1.26 -13.38
CA LYS A 99 -16.01 0.90 -14.80
C LYS A 99 -15.80 2.11 -15.70
N VAL A 100 -16.61 3.17 -15.51
CA VAL A 100 -16.47 4.42 -16.28
C VAL A 100 -15.14 5.09 -16.00
N THR A 101 -14.67 5.10 -14.74
CA THR A 101 -13.39 5.69 -14.34
C THR A 101 -12.23 4.91 -14.97
N ASP A 102 -12.25 3.61 -14.88
CA ASP A 102 -11.24 2.74 -15.47
C ASP A 102 -11.17 2.92 -17.00
N LEU A 103 -12.32 2.92 -17.67
CA LEU A 103 -12.40 3.18 -19.11
C LEU A 103 -11.87 4.56 -19.51
N LYS A 104 -12.07 5.59 -18.69
CA LYS A 104 -11.53 6.93 -18.95
C LYS A 104 -10.02 6.95 -18.81
N ILE A 105 -9.48 6.40 -17.75
CA ILE A 105 -8.04 6.38 -17.50
C ILE A 105 -7.31 5.51 -18.54
N ASN A 106 -7.87 4.35 -18.90
CA ASN A 106 -7.26 3.43 -19.86
C ASN A 106 -7.41 3.87 -21.32
N LYS A 107 -8.39 4.71 -21.66
CA LYS A 107 -8.49 5.35 -22.98
C LYS A 107 -7.44 6.43 -23.21
N VAL A 108 -6.71 6.82 -22.16
CA VAL A 108 -5.54 7.68 -22.24
C VAL A 108 -4.38 6.88 -22.85
N GLY A 109 -4.57 6.42 -24.09
CA GLY A 109 -3.53 5.86 -24.93
C GLY A 109 -2.60 6.97 -25.36
N LEU A 110 -1.33 6.71 -25.17
CA LEU A 110 -0.15 7.27 -25.80
C LEU A 110 -0.36 8.46 -26.75
N SER A 111 -0.35 9.66 -26.26
CA SER A 111 0.20 10.76 -27.00
C SER A 111 1.71 10.60 -26.90
N ARG A 112 2.37 10.19 -28.01
CA ARG A 112 3.82 10.07 -28.20
C ARG A 112 4.63 10.36 -26.94
N THR A 113 5.13 9.33 -26.32
CA THR A 113 6.10 9.42 -25.22
C THR A 113 7.19 10.37 -25.67
N SER A 114 7.21 11.57 -25.12
CA SER A 114 8.39 12.41 -25.23
C SER A 114 9.49 11.59 -24.56
N ILE A 115 10.47 11.13 -25.34
CA ILE A 115 11.68 10.52 -24.82
C ILE A 115 12.22 11.52 -23.80
N LEU A 116 12.33 11.09 -22.54
CA LEU A 116 12.90 11.95 -21.51
C LEU A 116 14.34 12.25 -21.91
N GLU A 117 14.66 13.53 -22.02
CA GLU A 117 16.05 13.95 -22.19
C GLU A 117 16.83 13.62 -20.92
N PHE A 118 18.03 13.11 -21.11
CA PHE A 118 18.92 12.80 -19.99
C PHE A 118 19.34 14.12 -19.30
N ASN A 119 19.30 14.10 -17.96
CA ASN A 119 19.71 15.21 -17.12
C ASN A 119 20.76 14.73 -16.11
N ASP A 120 21.98 15.29 -16.21
CA ASP A 120 23.12 14.92 -15.36
C ASP A 120 22.83 15.14 -13.87
N ASP A 121 22.14 16.24 -13.51
CA ASP A 121 21.76 16.51 -12.12
C ASP A 121 20.79 15.48 -11.56
N TYR A 122 19.82 15.04 -12.37
CA TYR A 122 18.87 14.01 -11.94
C TYR A 122 19.60 12.67 -11.71
N GLN A 123 20.50 12.30 -12.60
CA GLN A 123 21.32 11.10 -12.42
C GLN A 123 22.22 11.22 -11.18
N ARG A 124 22.86 12.37 -10.99
CA ARG A 124 23.70 12.65 -9.82
C ARG A 124 22.90 12.50 -8.51
N ILE A 125 21.70 13.08 -8.45
CA ILE A 125 20.83 12.99 -7.26
C ILE A 125 20.36 11.56 -7.03
N ALA A 126 19.92 10.85 -8.08
CA ALA A 126 19.52 9.45 -7.99
C ALA A 126 20.66 8.53 -7.52
N ASN A 127 21.91 8.87 -7.85
CA ASN A 127 23.11 8.13 -7.41
C ASN A 127 23.52 8.41 -5.95
N LEU A 128 22.87 9.34 -5.26
CA LEU A 128 23.05 9.53 -3.81
C LEU A 128 22.32 8.46 -2.98
N THR A 129 21.46 7.66 -3.60
CA THR A 129 20.79 6.54 -2.92
C THR A 129 21.78 5.41 -2.64
N ASP A 130 21.67 4.83 -1.43
CA ASP A 130 22.63 3.84 -0.95
C ASP A 130 21.90 2.60 -0.38
N PRO A 131 22.13 1.40 -0.95
CA PRO A 131 21.53 0.16 -0.46
C PRO A 131 21.81 -0.12 1.02
N VAL A 132 22.97 0.32 1.56
CA VAL A 132 23.31 0.13 2.98
C VAL A 132 22.44 1.02 3.87
N GLN A 133 22.23 2.28 3.48
CA GLN A 133 21.33 3.18 4.21
C GLN A 133 19.88 2.69 4.12
N LEU A 134 19.46 2.22 2.95
CA LEU A 134 18.15 1.59 2.77
C LEU A 134 17.97 0.40 3.71
N GLN A 135 18.97 -0.49 3.81
CA GLN A 135 18.95 -1.61 4.75
C GLN A 135 18.79 -1.15 6.20
N ASN A 136 19.51 -0.11 6.60
CA ASN A 136 19.42 0.43 7.97
C ASN A 136 18.01 1.00 8.24
N THR A 137 17.43 1.66 7.26
CA THR A 137 16.07 2.22 7.38
C THR A 137 15.02 1.11 7.44
N VAL A 138 15.10 0.07 6.59
CA VAL A 138 14.23 -1.12 6.69
C VAL A 138 14.38 -1.82 8.05
N LYS A 139 15.62 -2.02 8.53
CA LYS A 139 15.89 -2.60 9.86
C LYS A 139 15.23 -1.79 10.98
N TRP A 140 15.29 -0.46 10.89
CA TRP A 140 14.63 0.39 11.87
C TRP A 140 13.12 0.24 11.83
N ILE A 141 12.49 0.29 10.65
CA ILE A 141 11.03 0.16 10.52
C ILE A 141 10.56 -1.24 10.95
N SER A 142 11.24 -2.30 10.52
CA SER A 142 10.87 -3.68 10.86
C SER A 142 11.28 -4.11 12.28
N SER A 143 11.97 -3.24 13.04
CA SER A 143 12.28 -3.48 14.45
C SER A 143 11.07 -3.32 15.38
N TYR A 144 10.02 -2.63 14.95
CA TYR A 144 8.75 -2.62 15.67
C TYR A 144 8.13 -4.02 15.60
N PRO A 145 7.77 -4.59 16.75
CA PRO A 145 7.22 -5.96 16.77
C PRO A 145 5.97 -6.10 15.91
N ASN A 146 5.17 -5.02 15.85
CA ASN A 146 3.90 -4.98 15.14
C ASN A 146 3.56 -3.53 14.77
N ARG A 147 3.23 -3.30 13.50
CA ARG A 147 2.77 -2.00 13.00
C ARG A 147 1.30 -2.02 12.58
N TYR A 148 0.56 -3.07 12.93
CA TYR A 148 -0.83 -3.25 12.55
C TYR A 148 -1.72 -2.13 13.06
N ASN A 149 -2.61 -1.64 12.22
CA ASN A 149 -3.51 -0.53 12.52
C ASN A 149 -4.51 -0.82 13.65
N LYS A 150 -4.77 -2.10 13.96
CA LYS A 150 -5.61 -2.57 15.08
C LYS A 150 -4.79 -3.00 16.31
N ALA A 151 -3.47 -2.80 16.32
CA ALA A 151 -2.63 -3.08 17.48
C ALA A 151 -2.99 -2.15 18.67
N PRO A 152 -2.66 -2.52 19.92
CA PRO A 152 -2.96 -1.67 21.09
C PRO A 152 -2.34 -0.28 21.05
N SER A 153 -1.20 -0.12 20.37
CA SER A 153 -0.49 1.17 20.22
C SER A 153 -0.19 1.44 18.73
N PRO A 154 -1.23 1.67 17.90
CA PRO A 154 -1.06 1.70 16.44
C PRO A 154 -0.35 2.96 15.93
N ASN A 155 -0.02 3.92 16.78
CA ASN A 155 0.57 5.19 16.39
C ASN A 155 1.99 5.44 16.91
N GLN A 156 2.58 4.53 17.70
CA GLN A 156 3.93 4.77 18.24
C GLN A 156 4.95 4.91 17.10
N HIS A 157 5.02 3.94 16.19
CA HIS A 157 5.89 3.97 15.02
C HIS A 157 5.58 5.14 14.07
N VAL A 158 4.31 5.60 14.02
CA VAL A 158 3.87 6.74 13.21
C VAL A 158 4.44 8.06 13.76
N VAL A 159 4.39 8.26 15.08
CA VAL A 159 4.95 9.44 15.75
C VAL A 159 6.47 9.44 15.66
N ASP A 160 7.09 8.27 15.81
CA ASP A 160 8.53 8.13 15.67
C ASP A 160 8.98 8.47 14.23
N LEU A 161 8.23 8.04 13.20
CA LEU A 161 8.50 8.41 11.82
C LEU A 161 8.37 9.93 11.61
N GLN A 162 7.30 10.56 12.12
CA GLN A 162 7.16 12.02 12.04
C GLN A 162 8.37 12.73 12.64
N THR A 163 8.81 12.30 13.82
CA THR A 163 9.98 12.85 14.51
C THR A 163 11.24 12.67 13.66
N LYS A 164 11.48 11.47 13.16
CA LYS A 164 12.65 11.15 12.32
C LYS A 164 12.66 11.92 11.00
N LEU A 165 11.53 12.10 10.34
CA LEU A 165 11.44 12.90 9.12
C LEU A 165 11.83 14.36 9.40
N ASN A 166 11.38 14.96 10.50
CA ASN A 166 11.79 16.31 10.89
C ASN A 166 13.29 16.38 11.14
N GLU A 167 13.89 15.38 11.82
CA GLU A 167 15.33 15.32 12.07
C GLU A 167 16.12 15.16 10.76
N TRP A 168 15.75 14.19 9.91
CA TRP A 168 16.48 13.89 8.68
C TRP A 168 16.39 14.99 7.64
N MET A 169 15.31 15.77 7.63
CA MET A 169 15.15 16.86 6.68
C MET A 169 15.79 18.16 7.13
N VAL A 170 16.42 18.22 8.32
CA VAL A 170 17.25 19.36 8.70
C VAL A 170 18.34 19.62 7.65
N GLY A 171 18.46 20.88 7.22
CA GLY A 171 19.40 21.29 6.17
C GLY A 171 18.95 21.05 4.73
N ALA A 172 17.67 20.67 4.51
CA ALA A 172 17.08 20.70 3.17
C ALA A 172 17.09 22.12 2.61
N LYS A 173 17.30 22.27 1.31
CA LYS A 173 17.34 23.58 0.62
C LYS A 173 15.96 24.22 0.47
N TRP A 174 14.90 23.48 0.76
CA TRP A 174 13.48 23.85 0.61
C TRP A 174 12.74 23.71 1.92
N LYS A 175 11.61 24.41 2.03
CA LYS A 175 10.71 24.25 3.16
C LYS A 175 9.94 22.94 3.05
N PHE A 176 9.62 22.34 4.17
CA PHE A 176 8.78 21.16 4.25
C PHE A 176 7.89 21.24 5.49
N ASP A 177 6.88 20.39 5.50
CA ASP A 177 5.94 20.25 6.61
C ASP A 177 5.61 18.76 6.79
N VAL A 178 5.62 18.26 8.05
CA VAL A 178 5.34 16.87 8.38
C VAL A 178 4.14 16.79 9.30
N ASN A 179 3.04 16.30 8.76
CA ASN A 179 1.75 16.22 9.45
C ASN A 179 1.28 14.78 9.67
N LEU A 180 0.53 14.59 10.73
CA LEU A 180 -0.25 13.37 10.99
C LEU A 180 -1.70 13.59 10.56
N ILE A 181 -2.19 12.73 9.68
CA ILE A 181 -3.58 12.73 9.21
C ILE A 181 -4.36 11.71 10.03
N THR A 182 -5.44 12.17 10.67
CA THR A 182 -6.38 11.31 11.39
C THR A 182 -7.44 10.78 10.44
N HIS A 183 -7.84 9.55 10.61
CA HIS A 183 -8.85 8.87 9.81
C HIS A 183 -10.12 8.57 10.60
N GLN A 184 -11.24 8.36 9.91
CA GLN A 184 -12.49 7.90 10.49
C GLN A 184 -12.55 6.37 10.53
N SER A 185 -11.93 5.70 9.57
CA SER A 185 -11.96 4.24 9.39
C SER A 185 -10.91 3.51 10.22
N THR A 186 -9.88 4.20 10.74
CA THR A 186 -8.82 3.59 11.56
C THR A 186 -8.27 4.56 12.59
N ASN A 187 -7.84 4.03 13.75
CA ASN A 187 -7.15 4.81 14.78
C ASN A 187 -5.68 5.11 14.43
N GLN A 188 -5.09 4.36 13.51
CA GLN A 188 -3.75 4.63 13.02
C GLN A 188 -3.78 5.88 12.15
N LYS A 189 -2.75 6.71 12.23
CA LYS A 189 -2.61 7.94 11.46
C LYS A 189 -1.69 7.71 10.26
N THR A 190 -1.98 8.42 9.18
CA THR A 190 -1.05 8.53 8.04
C THR A 190 -0.05 9.66 8.29
N VAL A 191 1.21 9.44 7.99
CA VAL A 191 2.22 10.50 7.95
C VAL A 191 2.23 11.11 6.54
N ARG A 192 2.19 12.45 6.47
CA ARG A 192 2.39 13.19 5.23
C ARG A 192 3.53 14.17 5.37
N LEU A 193 4.51 14.11 4.45
CA LEU A 193 5.50 15.17 4.27
C LEU A 193 5.18 15.94 2.98
N THR A 194 5.12 17.26 3.07
CA THR A 194 4.84 18.15 1.95
C THR A 194 6.02 19.06 1.66
N ILE A 195 6.46 19.12 0.40
CA ILE A 195 7.43 20.08 -0.12
C ILE A 195 6.67 21.00 -1.05
N PRO A 196 6.40 22.26 -0.68
CA PRO A 196 5.64 23.20 -1.51
C PRO A 196 6.33 23.48 -2.85
N GLY A 197 5.57 23.51 -3.92
CA GLY A 197 6.05 23.87 -5.24
C GLY A 197 6.43 25.35 -5.34
N LYS A 198 7.54 25.62 -6.04
CA LYS A 198 8.07 26.98 -6.20
C LYS A 198 7.22 27.85 -7.12
N THR A 199 6.75 27.30 -8.25
CA THR A 199 6.03 28.04 -9.30
C THR A 199 4.64 27.49 -9.60
N LYS A 200 4.38 26.20 -9.26
CA LYS A 200 3.13 25.49 -9.50
C LYS A 200 2.64 24.80 -8.20
N PRO A 201 2.44 25.57 -7.11
CA PRO A 201 2.14 24.96 -5.80
C PRO A 201 0.81 24.21 -5.75
N ASN A 202 -0.12 24.50 -6.67
CA ASN A 202 -1.42 23.84 -6.74
C ASN A 202 -1.39 22.53 -7.54
N GLU A 203 -0.30 22.22 -8.22
CA GLU A 203 -0.09 20.96 -8.92
C GLU A 203 0.70 20.01 -8.03
N VAL A 204 0.15 18.84 -7.77
CA VAL A 204 0.69 17.93 -6.76
C VAL A 204 1.16 16.64 -7.41
N ILE A 205 2.36 16.23 -7.05
CA ILE A 205 2.90 14.89 -7.30
C ILE A 205 2.89 14.14 -5.99
N VAL A 206 2.27 12.97 -5.96
CA VAL A 206 2.15 12.11 -4.78
C VAL A 206 3.11 10.93 -4.91
N LEU A 207 3.80 10.63 -3.83
CA LEU A 207 4.59 9.41 -3.65
C LEU A 207 4.12 8.73 -2.37
N GLY A 208 3.75 7.46 -2.42
CA GLY A 208 3.15 6.78 -1.28
C GLY A 208 3.65 5.36 -1.09
N GLY A 209 3.47 4.87 0.12
CA GLY A 209 3.64 3.50 0.54
C GLY A 209 2.95 3.33 1.89
N HIS A 210 2.39 2.16 2.18
CA HIS A 210 1.79 1.98 3.49
C HIS A 210 2.84 1.77 4.59
N TYR A 211 2.44 2.01 5.83
CA TYR A 211 3.35 1.95 6.97
C TYR A 211 2.94 0.89 7.98
N ASP A 212 1.73 0.41 7.92
CA ASP A 212 1.29 -0.71 8.72
C ASP A 212 1.87 -2.04 8.21
N SER A 213 1.72 -3.07 9.01
CA SER A 213 2.07 -4.46 8.70
C SER A 213 1.08 -5.38 9.39
N VAL A 214 0.94 -6.61 8.93
CA VAL A 214 0.00 -7.56 9.51
C VAL A 214 0.61 -8.96 9.64
N ASN A 215 0.14 -9.72 10.63
CA ASN A 215 0.36 -11.17 10.70
C ASN A 215 -0.98 -11.88 10.67
N GLN A 216 -1.30 -12.51 9.55
CA GLN A 216 -2.51 -13.31 9.33
C GLN A 216 -2.24 -14.82 9.44
N GLY A 217 -1.01 -15.22 9.81
CA GLY A 217 -0.62 -16.61 9.97
C GLY A 217 -1.55 -17.37 10.90
N PHE A 218 -1.84 -18.62 10.57
CA PHE A 218 -2.68 -19.50 11.41
C PHE A 218 -1.94 -19.95 12.66
N PHE A 219 -0.62 -20.13 12.54
CA PHE A 219 0.31 -20.50 13.61
C PHE A 219 1.31 -19.37 13.80
N GLY A 220 1.80 -19.21 15.02
CA GLY A 220 2.77 -18.20 15.37
C GLY A 220 2.19 -17.07 16.23
N ASN A 221 3.05 -16.12 16.57
CA ASN A 221 2.67 -14.99 17.41
C ASN A 221 2.11 -13.87 16.56
N LYS A 222 0.78 -13.66 16.60
CA LYS A 222 0.10 -12.58 15.88
C LYS A 222 0.56 -11.18 16.29
N ASP A 223 1.20 -11.05 17.46
CA ASP A 223 1.79 -9.80 17.90
C ASP A 223 3.11 -9.48 17.19
N LYS A 224 3.65 -10.44 16.42
CA LYS A 224 4.83 -10.26 15.59
C LYS A 224 4.43 -10.12 14.14
N ALA A 225 4.52 -8.91 13.64
CA ALA A 225 4.30 -8.54 12.24
C ALA A 225 5.43 -7.60 11.80
N PRO A 226 6.66 -8.11 11.63
CA PRO A 226 7.82 -7.25 11.32
C PRO A 226 7.66 -6.53 9.99
N GLY A 227 7.04 -7.19 8.97
CA GLY A 227 6.73 -6.57 7.69
C GLY A 227 7.97 -5.91 7.09
N ALA A 228 9.06 -6.70 6.90
CA ALA A 228 10.31 -6.15 6.38
C ALA A 228 10.21 -5.80 4.91
N ASP A 229 9.57 -6.66 4.15
CA ASP A 229 9.25 -6.44 2.75
C ASP A 229 7.90 -5.74 2.60
N ASP A 230 6.90 -6.19 3.31
CA ASP A 230 5.54 -5.68 3.28
C ASP A 230 5.19 -4.90 4.58
N ASN A 231 5.29 -3.53 4.66
CA ASN A 231 5.92 -2.69 3.63
C ASN A 231 6.93 -1.73 4.28
N ALA A 232 7.86 -2.29 5.10
CA ALA A 232 8.99 -1.45 5.54
C ALA A 232 9.89 -1.09 4.34
N SER A 233 9.91 -1.92 3.30
CA SER A 233 10.70 -1.73 2.10
C SER A 233 10.30 -0.49 1.31
N GLY A 234 9.06 -0.42 0.83
CA GLY A 234 8.55 0.73 0.09
C GLY A 234 8.55 2.01 0.93
N SER A 235 8.20 1.89 2.21
CA SER A 235 8.29 2.99 3.17
C SER A 235 9.72 3.52 3.33
N ALA A 236 10.72 2.65 3.39
CA ALA A 236 12.12 3.03 3.45
C ALA A 236 12.62 3.66 2.14
N ASN A 237 12.17 3.14 0.98
CA ASN A 237 12.51 3.75 -0.31
C ASN A 237 12.06 5.22 -0.37
N LEU A 238 10.88 5.55 0.14
CA LEU A 238 10.40 6.94 0.21
C LEU A 238 11.30 7.82 1.11
N ILE A 239 11.73 7.29 2.26
CA ILE A 239 12.63 7.99 3.19
C ILE A 239 13.99 8.25 2.54
N GLU A 240 14.58 7.23 1.92
CA GLU A 240 15.89 7.37 1.27
C GLU A 240 15.82 8.28 0.03
N ALA A 241 14.69 8.26 -0.69
CA ALA A 241 14.45 9.21 -1.77
C ALA A 241 14.40 10.66 -1.26
N LEU A 242 13.70 10.92 -0.15
CA LEU A 242 13.71 12.25 0.47
C LEU A 242 15.09 12.70 0.90
N LYS A 243 15.91 11.80 1.49
CA LYS A 243 17.29 12.10 1.87
C LYS A 243 18.15 12.48 0.65
N ALA A 244 18.00 11.78 -0.47
CA ALA A 244 18.68 12.13 -1.72
C ALA A 244 18.19 13.48 -2.28
N LEU A 245 16.88 13.73 -2.28
CA LEU A 245 16.25 14.95 -2.76
C LEU A 245 16.66 16.20 -1.96
N LYS A 246 17.14 16.10 -0.72
CA LYS A 246 17.66 17.24 0.05
C LYS A 246 18.67 18.07 -0.71
N SER A 247 19.45 17.46 -1.59
CA SER A 247 20.46 18.13 -2.41
C SER A 247 19.89 18.82 -3.65
N ALA A 248 18.63 18.51 -4.02
CA ALA A 248 17.95 19.09 -5.16
C ALA A 248 17.45 20.51 -4.85
N GLU A 249 17.25 21.31 -5.89
CA GLU A 249 16.54 22.58 -5.79
C GLU A 249 15.05 22.34 -5.48
N GLN A 250 14.38 23.39 -4.96
CA GLN A 250 12.95 23.31 -4.68
C GLN A 250 12.17 22.97 -5.96
N PRO A 251 11.31 21.93 -5.96
CA PRO A 251 10.57 21.53 -7.14
C PRO A 251 9.59 22.62 -7.59
N GLN A 252 9.22 22.64 -8.86
CA GLN A 252 8.23 23.57 -9.38
C GLN A 252 6.83 23.23 -8.88
N ARG A 253 6.47 21.94 -8.86
CA ARG A 253 5.22 21.39 -8.33
C ARG A 253 5.38 20.96 -6.88
N THR A 254 4.30 20.97 -6.13
CA THR A 254 4.26 20.41 -4.78
C THR A 254 4.49 18.89 -4.82
N LEU A 255 5.38 18.40 -3.95
CA LEU A 255 5.56 16.97 -3.70
C LEU A 255 4.90 16.63 -2.38
N GLU A 256 4.12 15.55 -2.35
CA GLU A 256 3.56 14.99 -1.13
C GLU A 256 3.97 13.53 -0.99
N PHE A 257 4.63 13.23 0.11
CA PHE A 257 5.01 11.86 0.48
C PHE A 257 4.06 11.37 1.55
N TYR A 258 3.52 10.17 1.35
CA TYR A 258 2.57 9.55 2.27
C TYR A 258 3.08 8.20 2.76
N TRP A 259 2.97 7.98 4.06
CA TRP A 259 3.06 6.68 4.72
C TRP A 259 1.67 6.36 5.22
N TYR A 260 0.92 5.60 4.41
CA TYR A 260 -0.50 5.36 4.62
C TYR A 260 -0.75 4.44 5.82
N ALA A 261 -1.89 4.66 6.48
CA ALA A 261 -2.38 3.85 7.58
C ALA A 261 -3.37 2.79 7.10
N GLY A 262 -3.31 1.58 7.69
CA GLY A 262 -4.37 0.59 7.56
C GLY A 262 -4.59 0.07 6.15
N GLU A 263 -3.56 -0.03 5.34
CA GLU A 263 -3.60 -0.67 4.02
C GLU A 263 -4.04 -2.12 4.17
N GLU A 264 -3.44 -2.84 5.11
CA GLU A 264 -3.63 -4.25 5.44
C GLU A 264 -5.04 -4.60 5.97
N SER A 265 -5.82 -3.57 6.25
CA SER A 265 -7.24 -3.66 6.63
C SER A 265 -8.18 -3.16 5.52
N GLY A 266 -7.70 -3.09 4.28
CA GLY A 266 -8.46 -2.73 3.10
C GLY A 266 -8.32 -1.28 2.67
N LEU A 267 -7.09 -0.78 2.51
CA LEU A 267 -6.71 0.52 1.94
C LEU A 267 -7.28 1.72 2.71
N LEU A 268 -7.47 1.62 4.04
CA LEU A 268 -8.28 2.56 4.81
C LEU A 268 -7.81 4.01 4.70
N GLY A 269 -6.52 4.26 4.95
CA GLY A 269 -5.98 5.61 4.97
C GLY A 269 -5.90 6.25 3.59
N SER A 270 -5.42 5.53 2.60
CA SER A 270 -5.31 6.03 1.22
C SER A 270 -6.67 6.30 0.60
N ALA A 271 -7.68 5.46 0.88
CA ALA A 271 -9.03 5.65 0.39
C ALA A 271 -9.65 6.95 0.92
N GLU A 272 -9.51 7.25 2.21
CA GLU A 272 -9.99 8.51 2.78
C GLU A 272 -9.24 9.72 2.20
N ILE A 273 -7.92 9.64 2.06
CA ILE A 273 -7.09 10.72 1.52
C ILE A 273 -7.43 11.00 0.05
N ALA A 274 -7.53 9.96 -0.78
CA ALA A 274 -7.87 10.11 -2.19
C ALA A 274 -9.29 10.69 -2.38
N LYS A 275 -10.24 10.25 -1.57
CA LYS A 275 -11.61 10.75 -1.55
C LYS A 275 -11.69 12.21 -1.12
N GLU A 276 -10.95 12.59 -0.08
CA GLU A 276 -10.86 13.98 0.37
C GLU A 276 -10.22 14.88 -0.70
N ALA A 277 -9.13 14.39 -1.33
CA ALA A 277 -8.48 15.09 -2.44
C ALA A 277 -9.48 15.35 -3.58
N LYS A 278 -10.30 14.35 -3.93
CA LYS A 278 -11.36 14.47 -4.94
C LYS A 278 -12.43 15.47 -4.55
N ALA A 279 -12.92 15.39 -3.32
CA ALA A 279 -13.94 16.31 -2.80
C ALA A 279 -13.47 17.78 -2.78
N LYS A 280 -12.17 18.00 -2.54
CA LYS A 280 -11.53 19.32 -2.56
C LYS A 280 -11.06 19.76 -3.95
N ASN A 281 -11.32 18.99 -4.99
CA ASN A 281 -10.81 19.22 -6.35
C ASN A 281 -9.28 19.43 -6.39
N LYS A 282 -8.53 18.69 -5.58
CA LYS A 282 -7.07 18.78 -5.53
C LYS A 282 -6.48 18.37 -6.88
N ASN A 283 -5.61 19.20 -7.43
CA ASN A 283 -4.99 18.95 -8.73
C ASN A 283 -3.78 18.01 -8.59
N VAL A 284 -4.06 16.72 -8.37
CA VAL A 284 -3.03 15.68 -8.33
C VAL A 284 -2.74 15.25 -9.77
N ILE A 285 -1.51 15.51 -10.20
CA ILE A 285 -1.04 15.20 -11.56
C ILE A 285 -0.65 13.73 -11.70
N ALA A 286 0.03 13.19 -10.69
CA ALA A 286 0.58 11.84 -10.74
C ALA A 286 0.75 11.25 -9.33
N VAL A 287 0.58 9.94 -9.22
CA VAL A 287 0.77 9.16 -8.00
C VAL A 287 1.72 8.00 -8.28
N LEU A 288 2.79 7.88 -7.50
CA LEU A 288 3.65 6.69 -7.43
C LEU A 288 3.37 5.96 -6.12
N GLN A 289 3.10 4.67 -6.20
CA GLN A 289 3.03 3.78 -5.04
C GLN A 289 4.26 2.90 -5.01
N LEU A 290 4.83 2.69 -3.82
CA LEU A 290 5.88 1.73 -3.55
C LEU A 290 5.41 0.76 -2.46
N ASP A 291 5.35 -0.50 -2.83
CA ASP A 291 4.85 -1.57 -1.98
C ASP A 291 5.53 -2.87 -2.37
N MET A 292 6.24 -3.48 -1.41
CA MET A 292 7.10 -4.64 -1.59
C MET A 292 8.18 -4.41 -2.68
N THR A 293 9.40 -4.26 -2.24
CA THR A 293 10.50 -3.84 -3.13
C THR A 293 11.79 -4.62 -2.93
N LEU A 294 11.82 -5.59 -1.98
CA LEU A 294 13.06 -6.25 -1.57
C LEU A 294 13.29 -7.62 -2.19
N PHE A 295 12.24 -8.34 -2.56
CA PHE A 295 12.39 -9.73 -2.99
C PHE A 295 12.57 -9.84 -4.50
N PRO A 296 13.77 -10.18 -5.03
CA PRO A 296 14.03 -10.29 -6.46
C PRO A 296 13.50 -11.61 -7.04
N GLY A 297 12.22 -11.94 -6.81
CA GLY A 297 11.64 -13.24 -7.14
C GLY A 297 11.59 -13.55 -8.64
N SER A 298 11.61 -12.54 -9.50
CA SER A 298 11.72 -12.69 -10.95
C SER A 298 13.17 -12.57 -11.45
N GLY A 299 14.12 -12.37 -10.55
CA GLY A 299 15.54 -12.14 -10.82
C GLY A 299 16.00 -10.75 -10.41
N GLU A 300 17.28 -10.63 -10.15
CA GLU A 300 17.90 -9.35 -9.78
C GLU A 300 17.67 -8.29 -10.88
N GLN A 301 17.25 -7.09 -10.48
CA GLN A 301 16.91 -5.99 -11.40
C GLN A 301 15.77 -6.31 -12.40
N VAL A 302 14.88 -7.27 -12.09
CA VAL A 302 13.63 -7.47 -12.82
C VAL A 302 12.49 -6.87 -11.98
N VAL A 303 11.78 -5.91 -12.55
CA VAL A 303 10.73 -5.14 -11.89
C VAL A 303 9.40 -5.40 -12.58
N GLY A 304 8.39 -5.83 -11.85
CA GLY A 304 7.00 -5.89 -12.31
C GLY A 304 6.44 -4.49 -12.50
N LEU A 305 5.76 -4.24 -13.59
CA LEU A 305 5.02 -3.00 -13.82
C LEU A 305 3.54 -3.33 -13.82
N VAL A 306 2.87 -3.04 -12.71
CA VAL A 306 1.46 -3.39 -12.52
C VAL A 306 0.58 -2.63 -13.51
N THR A 307 -0.33 -3.35 -14.17
CA THR A 307 -1.18 -2.81 -15.23
C THR A 307 -2.58 -2.46 -14.75
N ASP A 308 -3.09 -3.12 -13.70
CA ASP A 308 -4.41 -2.85 -13.12
C ASP A 308 -4.38 -1.65 -12.18
N TYR A 309 -5.44 -0.88 -12.20
CA TYR A 309 -5.59 0.37 -11.41
C TYR A 309 -4.42 1.35 -11.60
N THR A 310 -3.72 1.25 -12.74
CA THR A 310 -2.62 2.15 -13.11
C THR A 310 -2.91 2.85 -14.43
N SER A 311 -2.27 3.98 -14.65
CA SER A 311 -2.44 4.79 -15.85
C SER A 311 -1.41 4.39 -16.91
N PRO A 312 -1.82 4.08 -18.15
CA PRO A 312 -0.88 3.86 -19.26
C PRO A 312 0.11 5.01 -19.42
N TRP A 313 -0.36 6.26 -19.31
CA TRP A 313 0.48 7.45 -19.38
C TRP A 313 1.61 7.44 -18.34
N LEU A 314 1.32 7.07 -17.08
CA LEU A 314 2.35 7.01 -16.04
C LEU A 314 3.26 5.78 -16.17
N ARG A 315 2.73 4.65 -16.66
CA ARG A 315 3.58 3.49 -16.98
C ARG A 315 4.60 3.85 -18.06
N ASP A 316 4.20 4.61 -19.08
CA ASP A 316 5.12 5.09 -20.12
C ASP A 316 6.17 6.04 -19.56
N ILE A 317 5.77 6.97 -18.67
CA ILE A 317 6.73 7.87 -18.00
C ILE A 317 7.71 7.06 -17.14
N LEU A 318 7.24 6.11 -16.34
CA LEU A 318 8.11 5.27 -15.52
C LEU A 318 9.05 4.41 -16.39
N THR A 319 8.54 3.89 -17.50
CA THR A 319 9.35 3.18 -18.51
C THR A 319 10.41 4.09 -19.11
N SER A 320 10.07 5.33 -19.42
CA SER A 320 11.04 6.32 -19.93
C SER A 320 12.10 6.67 -18.87
N ILE A 321 11.69 6.86 -17.60
CA ILE A 321 12.61 7.04 -16.47
C ILE A 321 13.53 5.81 -16.34
N ASN A 322 12.97 4.61 -16.40
CA ASN A 322 13.76 3.38 -16.35
C ASN A 322 14.78 3.32 -17.48
N ASN A 323 14.34 3.53 -18.73
CA ASN A 323 15.18 3.42 -19.91
C ASN A 323 16.26 4.50 -19.97
N THR A 324 16.04 5.63 -19.32
CA THR A 324 17.01 6.73 -19.27
C THR A 324 18.03 6.53 -18.15
N TYR A 325 17.58 6.16 -16.94
CA TYR A 325 18.40 6.26 -15.72
C TYR A 325 18.62 4.93 -15.00
N VAL A 326 17.58 4.14 -14.72
CA VAL A 326 17.66 2.98 -13.80
C VAL A 326 18.17 1.73 -14.50
N LYS A 327 17.69 1.47 -15.73
CA LYS A 327 18.09 0.35 -16.60
C LYS A 327 17.69 -1.05 -16.07
N ALA A 328 16.68 -1.14 -15.24
CA ALA A 328 16.10 -2.42 -14.84
C ALA A 328 15.33 -3.08 -16.01
N ARG A 329 15.11 -4.37 -15.93
CA ARG A 329 14.19 -5.07 -16.84
C ARG A 329 12.77 -4.92 -16.32
N LEU A 330 11.93 -4.17 -17.04
CA LEU A 330 10.51 -4.07 -16.76
C LEU A 330 9.75 -5.22 -17.39
N VAL A 331 8.78 -5.77 -16.65
CA VAL A 331 7.86 -6.81 -17.12
C VAL A 331 6.45 -6.38 -16.72
N ASP A 332 5.54 -6.27 -17.68
CA ASP A 332 4.14 -6.00 -17.37
C ASP A 332 3.56 -7.13 -16.52
N ASP A 333 2.83 -6.76 -15.48
CA ASP A 333 2.24 -7.69 -14.52
C ASP A 333 0.80 -7.28 -14.18
N GLU A 334 0.01 -8.22 -13.73
CA GLU A 334 -1.38 -8.02 -13.37
C GLU A 334 -1.69 -8.67 -12.02
N CYS A 335 -2.08 -7.86 -11.03
CA CYS A 335 -2.56 -8.36 -9.75
C CYS A 335 -3.95 -8.99 -9.88
N GLY A 336 -4.78 -8.43 -10.74
CA GLY A 336 -6.18 -8.82 -10.93
C GLY A 336 -7.15 -8.16 -9.95
N TYR A 337 -6.71 -7.19 -9.12
CA TYR A 337 -7.51 -6.44 -8.15
C TYR A 337 -6.75 -5.18 -7.71
N GLY A 338 -7.37 -4.35 -6.84
CA GLY A 338 -6.69 -3.19 -6.23
C GLY A 338 -5.72 -3.63 -5.14
N CYS A 339 -4.52 -4.03 -5.51
CA CYS A 339 -3.56 -4.74 -4.67
C CYS A 339 -2.69 -3.83 -3.79
N SER A 340 -2.84 -2.52 -3.85
CA SER A 340 -2.22 -1.56 -2.96
C SER A 340 -2.86 -0.17 -3.09
N ASP A 341 -2.36 0.82 -2.36
CA ASP A 341 -2.92 2.16 -2.20
C ASP A 341 -3.07 2.96 -3.52
N HIS A 342 -2.34 2.61 -4.59
CA HIS A 342 -2.54 3.21 -5.92
C HIS A 342 -3.98 3.05 -6.42
N ALA A 343 -4.65 1.95 -6.05
CA ALA A 343 -6.02 1.69 -6.42
C ALA A 343 -6.98 2.71 -5.81
N SER A 344 -6.73 3.17 -4.59
CA SER A 344 -7.51 4.23 -3.94
C SER A 344 -7.52 5.53 -4.76
N TRP A 345 -6.36 5.93 -5.27
CA TRP A 345 -6.23 7.11 -6.12
C TRP A 345 -6.86 6.92 -7.50
N HIS A 346 -6.61 5.78 -8.14
CA HIS A 346 -7.18 5.43 -9.43
C HIS A 346 -8.71 5.48 -9.40
N ARG A 347 -9.35 4.95 -8.37
CA ARG A 347 -10.81 4.96 -8.19
C ARG A 347 -11.41 6.36 -8.09
N GLN A 348 -10.63 7.33 -7.61
CA GLN A 348 -11.05 8.73 -7.59
C GLN A 348 -10.74 9.46 -8.92
N GLY A 349 -10.22 8.75 -9.93
CA GLY A 349 -9.91 9.27 -11.26
C GLY A 349 -8.55 9.96 -11.34
N TYR A 350 -7.64 9.70 -10.41
CA TYR A 350 -6.26 10.15 -10.47
C TYR A 350 -5.37 9.14 -11.20
N HIS A 351 -4.34 9.63 -11.85
CA HIS A 351 -3.36 8.80 -12.54
C HIS A 351 -2.37 8.23 -11.52
N ALA A 352 -2.27 6.91 -11.45
CA ALA A 352 -1.39 6.20 -10.55
C ALA A 352 -0.51 5.19 -11.30
N VAL A 353 0.64 4.86 -10.72
CA VAL A 353 1.56 3.82 -11.19
C VAL A 353 2.22 3.14 -9.98
N THR A 354 2.49 1.85 -10.10
CA THR A 354 3.22 1.08 -9.10
C THR A 354 4.17 0.09 -9.77
N PRO A 355 5.49 0.27 -9.61
CA PRO A 355 6.47 -0.77 -9.85
C PRO A 355 6.45 -1.75 -8.68
N PHE A 356 6.67 -3.03 -8.94
CA PHE A 356 6.59 -4.11 -7.97
C PHE A 356 7.87 -4.95 -7.99
N GLU A 357 8.23 -5.54 -6.87
CA GLU A 357 9.50 -6.27 -6.67
C GLU A 357 9.77 -7.41 -7.66
N ALA A 358 8.69 -8.00 -8.18
CA ALA A 358 8.72 -9.15 -9.09
C ALA A 358 7.43 -9.17 -9.91
N VAL A 359 7.21 -10.17 -10.75
CA VAL A 359 5.84 -10.48 -11.19
C VAL A 359 5.10 -11.18 -10.06
N THR A 360 3.79 -10.95 -9.94
CA THR A 360 2.93 -11.42 -8.85
C THR A 360 3.08 -12.93 -8.57
N SER A 361 3.28 -13.73 -9.62
CA SER A 361 3.44 -15.19 -9.49
C SER A 361 4.72 -15.62 -8.75
N THR A 362 5.73 -14.76 -8.69
CA THR A 362 7.04 -15.02 -8.06
C THR A 362 7.37 -14.08 -6.90
N MET A 363 6.41 -13.31 -6.40
CA MET A 363 6.58 -12.40 -5.27
C MET A 363 6.97 -13.12 -3.97
N ASN A 364 7.41 -12.38 -2.97
CA ASN A 364 7.70 -12.90 -1.63
C ASN A 364 6.45 -13.56 -1.01
N ARG A 365 6.60 -14.80 -0.54
CA ARG A 365 5.53 -15.58 0.10
C ARG A 365 5.57 -15.55 1.62
N ASN A 366 6.56 -14.90 2.22
CA ASN A 366 6.70 -14.76 3.66
C ASN A 366 5.92 -13.58 4.24
N ILE A 367 5.36 -12.72 3.39
CA ILE A 367 4.56 -11.57 3.81
C ILE A 367 3.35 -11.97 4.67
N HIS A 368 2.77 -11.03 5.38
CA HIS A 368 1.65 -11.22 6.31
C HIS A 368 1.91 -12.33 7.36
N SER A 369 3.17 -12.49 7.75
CA SER A 369 3.59 -13.47 8.75
C SER A 369 4.77 -12.97 9.58
N GLU A 370 5.08 -13.68 10.68
CA GLU A 370 6.30 -13.43 11.46
C GLU A 370 7.60 -13.74 10.69
N LYS A 371 7.50 -14.32 9.48
CA LYS A 371 8.63 -14.68 8.63
C LYS A 371 9.02 -13.57 7.65
N ASP A 372 8.24 -12.50 7.56
CA ASP A 372 8.60 -11.32 6.76
C ASP A 372 9.68 -10.52 7.50
N VAL A 373 10.87 -11.06 7.49
CA VAL A 373 12.07 -10.53 8.14
C VAL A 373 13.21 -10.39 7.14
N ILE A 374 14.19 -9.55 7.46
CA ILE A 374 15.38 -9.43 6.63
C ILE A 374 16.19 -10.73 6.68
N ASP A 375 16.31 -11.39 5.55
CA ASP A 375 17.11 -12.59 5.36
C ASP A 375 17.90 -12.56 4.04
N THR A 376 18.55 -13.66 3.69
CA THR A 376 19.41 -13.76 2.50
C THR A 376 18.65 -13.85 1.17
N SER A 377 17.33 -13.98 1.19
CA SER A 377 16.49 -13.97 -0.02
C SER A 377 16.17 -12.57 -0.50
N LEU A 378 16.38 -11.55 0.35
CA LEU A 378 16.09 -10.16 0.06
C LEU A 378 17.32 -9.44 -0.51
N SER A 379 17.11 -8.49 -1.43
CA SER A 379 18.17 -7.72 -2.08
C SER A 379 17.93 -6.22 -1.93
N PHE A 380 18.78 -5.57 -1.14
CA PHE A 380 18.78 -4.11 -1.03
C PHE A 380 19.33 -3.41 -2.28
N GLN A 381 20.13 -4.11 -3.08
CA GLN A 381 20.57 -3.60 -4.38
C GLN A 381 19.39 -3.55 -5.36
N HIS A 382 18.54 -4.56 -5.38
CA HIS A 382 17.28 -4.60 -6.14
C HIS A 382 16.35 -3.49 -5.68
N SER A 383 16.08 -3.43 -4.37
CA SER A 383 15.20 -2.43 -3.76
C SER A 383 15.68 -0.98 -3.98
N ASN A 384 16.99 -0.75 -4.06
CA ASN A 384 17.52 0.59 -4.34
C ASN A 384 17.09 1.14 -5.72
N SER A 385 16.70 0.28 -6.65
CA SER A 385 16.12 0.72 -7.92
C SER A 385 14.78 1.42 -7.72
N PHE A 386 14.00 1.01 -6.73
CA PHE A 386 12.74 1.64 -6.36
C PHE A 386 12.97 2.99 -5.68
N THR A 387 14.02 3.11 -4.86
CA THR A 387 14.45 4.42 -4.34
C THR A 387 14.79 5.37 -5.49
N LYS A 388 15.53 4.90 -6.50
CA LYS A 388 15.84 5.69 -7.69
C LYS A 388 14.59 6.08 -8.48
N TYR A 389 13.61 5.17 -8.63
CA TYR A 389 12.32 5.51 -9.25
C TYR A 389 11.62 6.63 -8.48
N ALA A 390 11.57 6.59 -7.15
CA ALA A 390 10.96 7.65 -6.34
C ALA A 390 11.67 8.99 -6.52
N VAL A 391 13.00 9.01 -6.47
CA VAL A 391 13.81 10.22 -6.71
C VAL A 391 13.54 10.80 -8.09
N LEU A 392 13.63 9.97 -9.12
CA LEU A 392 13.50 10.41 -10.52
C LEU A 392 12.06 10.80 -10.86
N PHE A 393 11.06 10.10 -10.34
CA PHE A 393 9.65 10.46 -10.48
C PHE A 393 9.38 11.85 -9.89
N ALA A 394 9.91 12.11 -8.69
CA ALA A 394 9.80 13.42 -8.05
C ALA A 394 10.50 14.52 -8.84
N LEU A 395 11.71 14.28 -9.35
CA LEU A 395 12.50 15.26 -10.12
C LEU A 395 11.87 15.54 -11.49
N VAL A 396 11.53 14.49 -12.23
CA VAL A 396 10.97 14.61 -13.60
C VAL A 396 9.61 15.26 -13.56
N LEU A 397 8.68 14.74 -12.79
CA LEU A 397 7.31 15.26 -12.75
C LEU A 397 7.18 16.53 -11.90
N GLY A 398 8.01 16.67 -10.88
CA GLY A 398 8.07 17.89 -10.06
C GLY A 398 8.57 19.11 -10.81
N ASN A 399 9.36 18.92 -11.88
CA ASN A 399 10.02 20.03 -12.59
C ASN A 399 9.65 20.15 -14.10
N SER A 400 8.63 19.41 -14.56
CA SER A 400 8.20 19.44 -15.97
C SER A 400 6.79 19.98 -16.13
N ASP A 401 6.39 20.20 -17.39
CA ASP A 401 5.01 20.51 -17.80
C ASP A 401 4.22 19.26 -18.22
N LEU A 402 4.79 18.07 -18.02
CA LEU A 402 4.13 16.81 -18.32
C LEU A 402 2.81 16.73 -17.56
N ARG A 403 1.74 16.41 -18.29
CA ARG A 403 0.37 16.24 -17.75
C ARG A 403 -0.28 15.03 -18.40
N PRO A 404 -1.23 14.40 -17.69
CA PRO A 404 -2.06 13.42 -18.35
C PRO A 404 -2.80 14.07 -19.52
N PRO A 405 -2.98 13.34 -20.62
CA PRO A 405 -3.80 13.81 -21.74
C PRO A 405 -5.21 14.16 -21.28
N VAL A 406 -5.74 15.29 -21.77
CA VAL A 406 -7.12 15.74 -21.50
C VAL A 406 -8.01 15.22 -22.63
N PHE A 407 -9.15 14.62 -22.28
CA PHE A 407 -10.18 14.13 -23.21
C PHE A 407 -11.49 14.84 -23.03
#